data_e344a7d152b15f6484a6e0ea78c614d6
#
_entry.id   e344a7d152b15f6484a6e0ea78c614d6
#
_cell.length_a   1.000
_cell.length_b   1.000
_cell.length_c   1.000
_cell.angle_alpha   90.00
_cell.angle_beta   90.00
_cell.angle_gamma   90.00
#
_symmetry.space_group_name_H-M   'P 1'
#
loop_
_entity.id
_entity.type
_entity.pdbx_description
1 polymer ?
#
loop_
_entity_poly.entity_id
_entity_poly.type
_entity_poly.pdbx_seq_one_letter_code
_entity_poly.pdbx_strand_id
1 'polypeptide(L)'
;GDINTTTANISCSVMIFYFDVGGEYNISVGYADASDAFTQNITHNFTLASTSAIQVSPNNLTYDSDVNPGSKNITSNNDPITVNNTGNVQVTSGNVRITAQNLIGETTKTQYIPALNFSVDVLNSTYGGGPPYGECLDGIDSQNSTNFTNGTAQGINNSILAVGKHSLQNGTSGQEHIFVCLKSVPLGISIQSYSTLELGEWVIDIA
;
A
#
# COMPACT_ATOMS: atom_id res chain seq x y z
N GLY A 1 -6.17 52.49 -42.35
CA GLY A 1 -6.90 51.26 -42.12
C GLY A 1 -7.00 51.04 -40.64
N ASP A 2 -8.22 51.04 -40.11
CA ASP A 2 -8.45 50.83 -38.68
C ASP A 2 -8.03 49.42 -38.32
N ILE A 3 -7.03 49.33 -37.45
CA ILE A 3 -6.69 48.08 -36.80
C ILE A 3 -7.78 47.81 -35.77
N ASN A 4 -8.77 47.03 -36.15
CA ASN A 4 -9.77 46.55 -35.20
C ASN A 4 -9.11 45.50 -34.30
N THR A 5 -8.59 45.91 -33.16
CA THR A 5 -8.02 45.01 -32.16
C THR A 5 -9.15 44.28 -31.45
N THR A 6 -9.50 43.15 -31.95
CA THR A 6 -10.42 42.24 -31.27
C THR A 6 -9.63 41.48 -30.18
N THR A 7 -9.90 41.81 -28.94
CA THR A 7 -9.33 41.08 -27.82
C THR A 7 -10.24 39.91 -27.50
N ALA A 8 -9.72 38.71 -27.51
CA ALA A 8 -10.42 37.49 -27.09
C ALA A 8 -9.86 36.99 -25.76
N ASN A 9 -10.74 36.76 -24.80
CA ASN A 9 -10.39 36.07 -23.58
C ASN A 9 -10.68 34.58 -23.74
N ILE A 10 -9.66 33.76 -23.55
CA ILE A 10 -9.77 32.30 -23.60
C ILE A 10 -9.53 31.74 -22.19
N SER A 11 -10.44 30.90 -21.72
CA SER A 11 -10.31 30.19 -20.47
C SER A 11 -10.14 28.71 -20.75
N CYS A 12 -9.08 28.12 -20.21
CA CYS A 12 -8.83 26.66 -20.29
C CYS A 12 -8.81 26.08 -18.87
N SER A 13 -9.45 24.94 -18.69
CA SER A 13 -9.38 24.17 -17.44
C SER A 13 -8.50 22.95 -17.64
N VAL A 14 -7.55 22.74 -16.74
CA VAL A 14 -6.70 21.57 -16.71
C VAL A 14 -7.02 20.79 -15.44
N MET A 15 -7.25 19.49 -15.60
CA MET A 15 -7.47 18.60 -14.46
C MET A 15 -6.11 18.09 -13.97
N ILE A 16 -5.85 18.22 -12.68
CA ILE A 16 -4.68 17.69 -12.00
C ILE A 16 -5.17 16.54 -11.09
N PHE A 17 -4.57 15.37 -11.27
CA PHE A 17 -4.90 14.20 -10.47
C PHE A 17 -3.95 14.09 -9.27
N TYR A 18 -4.39 13.43 -8.19
CA TYR A 18 -3.58 13.21 -7.00
C TYR A 18 -2.30 12.41 -7.30
N PHE A 19 -2.30 11.62 -8.38
CA PHE A 19 -1.18 10.80 -8.81
C PHE A 19 -0.29 11.45 -9.89
N ASP A 20 -0.57 12.70 -10.27
CA ASP A 20 0.33 13.41 -11.18
C ASP A 20 1.67 13.67 -10.47
N VAL A 21 2.76 13.42 -11.18
CA VAL A 21 4.11 13.49 -10.61
C VAL A 21 4.38 14.87 -10.02
N GLY A 22 4.95 14.93 -8.83
CA GLY A 22 5.39 16.19 -8.23
C GLY A 22 6.49 16.84 -9.07
N GLY A 23 6.46 18.17 -9.19
CA GLY A 23 7.43 18.92 -9.96
C GLY A 23 6.89 20.25 -10.49
N GLU A 24 7.70 20.90 -11.31
CA GLU A 24 7.33 22.15 -11.96
C GLU A 24 6.63 21.88 -13.30
N TYR A 25 5.48 22.47 -13.50
CA TYR A 25 4.68 22.38 -14.71
C TYR A 25 4.62 23.76 -15.40
N ASN A 26 4.86 23.79 -16.70
CA ASN A 26 4.78 24.98 -17.50
C ASN A 26 3.44 25.07 -18.22
N ILE A 27 2.80 26.23 -18.15
CA ILE A 27 1.62 26.53 -18.95
C ILE A 27 2.11 27.16 -20.25
N SER A 28 1.86 26.46 -21.37
CA SER A 28 2.20 26.94 -22.69
C SER A 28 0.93 27.22 -23.48
N VAL A 29 0.80 28.43 -23.98
CA VAL A 29 -0.32 28.82 -24.82
C VAL A 29 0.18 29.06 -26.24
N GLY A 30 -0.40 28.30 -27.18
CA GLY A 30 -0.13 28.48 -28.60
C GLY A 30 -1.38 28.92 -29.32
N TYR A 31 -1.23 29.79 -30.31
CA TYR A 31 -2.30 30.16 -31.21
C TYR A 31 -1.79 30.26 -32.66
N ALA A 32 -2.67 29.98 -33.59
CA ALA A 32 -2.42 30.15 -35.00
C ALA A 32 -3.41 31.19 -35.55
N ASP A 33 -2.98 32.02 -36.47
CA ASP A 33 -3.86 32.93 -37.22
C ASP A 33 -4.50 32.21 -38.43
N ALA A 34 -5.33 32.97 -39.18
CA ALA A 34 -5.99 32.45 -40.36
C ALA A 34 -5.03 32.11 -41.53
N SER A 35 -3.75 32.43 -41.44
CA SER A 35 -2.68 32.12 -42.36
C SER A 35 -1.80 30.96 -41.89
N ASP A 36 -2.22 30.23 -40.86
CA ASP A 36 -1.48 29.17 -40.17
C ASP A 36 -0.14 29.63 -39.54
N ALA A 37 0.03 30.93 -39.35
CA ALA A 37 1.17 31.45 -38.59
C ALA A 37 0.98 31.11 -37.10
N PHE A 38 1.84 30.26 -36.58
CA PHE A 38 1.78 29.74 -35.20
C PHE A 38 2.75 30.54 -34.32
N THR A 39 2.29 30.89 -33.14
CA THR A 39 3.15 31.38 -32.06
C THR A 39 2.83 30.68 -30.76
N GLN A 40 3.84 30.49 -29.95
CA GLN A 40 3.73 29.88 -28.62
C GLN A 40 4.41 30.78 -27.61
N ASN A 41 3.79 30.94 -26.47
CA ASN A 41 4.37 31.63 -25.36
C ASN A 41 4.19 30.81 -24.06
N ILE A 42 5.27 30.60 -23.34
CA ILE A 42 5.26 30.02 -21.98
C ILE A 42 5.07 31.23 -21.04
N THR A 43 3.91 31.32 -20.44
CA THR A 43 3.56 32.53 -19.66
C THR A 43 3.62 32.34 -18.17
N HIS A 44 3.38 31.10 -17.69
CA HIS A 44 3.31 30.79 -16.26
C HIS A 44 3.75 29.36 -15.99
N ASN A 45 4.20 29.13 -14.77
CA ASN A 45 4.44 27.82 -14.22
C ASN A 45 3.70 27.66 -12.87
N PHE A 46 3.54 26.42 -12.45
CA PHE A 46 3.12 26.06 -11.09
C PHE A 46 3.88 24.83 -10.65
N THR A 47 3.99 24.64 -9.34
CA THR A 47 4.65 23.50 -8.74
C THR A 47 3.62 22.61 -8.07
N LEU A 48 3.63 21.31 -8.43
CA LEU A 48 2.90 20.28 -7.73
C LEU A 48 3.81 19.67 -6.68
N ALA A 49 3.40 19.72 -5.42
CA ALA A 49 4.21 19.16 -4.33
C ALA A 49 4.25 17.63 -4.41
N SER A 50 5.41 17.06 -4.10
CA SER A 50 5.55 15.62 -3.88
C SER A 50 4.90 15.24 -2.55
N THR A 51 4.05 14.22 -2.56
CA THR A 51 3.32 13.74 -1.39
C THR A 51 3.41 12.23 -1.33
N SER A 52 3.90 11.72 -0.20
CA SER A 52 3.88 10.29 0.13
C SER A 52 2.69 10.01 1.05
N ALA A 53 1.76 9.18 0.61
CA ALA A 53 0.58 8.82 1.37
C ALA A 53 0.05 7.45 0.95
N ILE A 54 -0.50 6.71 1.90
CA ILE A 54 -1.16 5.42 1.65
C ILE A 54 -2.53 5.37 2.32
N GLN A 55 -3.38 4.53 1.77
CA GLN A 55 -4.62 4.09 2.38
C GLN A 55 -4.60 2.56 2.50
N VAL A 56 -4.97 2.05 3.66
CA VAL A 56 -4.99 0.62 3.97
C VAL A 56 -6.43 0.16 4.21
N SER A 57 -6.81 -0.99 3.66
CA SER A 57 -8.13 -1.59 3.85
C SER A 57 -8.05 -3.11 3.68
N PRO A 58 -8.69 -3.91 4.55
CA PRO A 58 -9.40 -3.50 5.76
C PRO A 58 -8.45 -2.95 6.83
N ASN A 59 -8.98 -2.28 7.83
CA ASN A 59 -8.22 -1.73 8.95
C ASN A 59 -8.12 -2.68 10.15
N ASN A 60 -8.54 -3.91 10.00
CA ASN A 60 -8.44 -4.96 11.00
C ASN A 60 -8.01 -6.27 10.34
N LEU A 61 -7.34 -7.12 11.10
CA LEU A 61 -6.94 -8.46 10.70
C LEU A 61 -7.60 -9.44 11.67
N THR A 62 -8.30 -10.43 11.14
CA THR A 62 -9.03 -11.42 11.94
C THR A 62 -8.70 -12.83 11.50
N TYR A 63 -8.74 -13.76 12.45
CA TYR A 63 -8.58 -15.19 12.25
C TYR A 63 -9.79 -15.92 12.81
N ASP A 64 -10.07 -17.12 12.30
CA ASP A 64 -11.21 -17.92 12.74
C ASP A 64 -11.17 -18.27 14.23
N SER A 65 -12.37 -18.47 14.79
CA SER A 65 -12.55 -18.92 16.17
C SER A 65 -11.97 -20.33 16.43
N ASP A 66 -11.71 -21.09 15.38
CA ASP A 66 -11.24 -22.49 15.47
C ASP A 66 -9.72 -22.61 15.44
N VAL A 67 -9.02 -21.48 15.58
CA VAL A 67 -7.56 -21.48 15.70
C VAL A 67 -7.16 -21.98 17.10
N ASN A 68 -6.66 -23.20 17.15
CA ASN A 68 -6.31 -23.89 18.40
C ASN A 68 -4.79 -23.88 18.64
N PRO A 69 -4.32 -24.06 19.90
CA PRO A 69 -2.92 -24.30 20.17
C PRO A 69 -2.33 -25.41 19.30
N GLY A 70 -1.23 -25.14 18.64
CA GLY A 70 -0.58 -26.05 17.70
C GLY A 70 -1.04 -25.92 16.26
N SER A 71 -2.08 -25.15 15.95
CA SER A 71 -2.47 -24.83 14.56
C SER A 71 -1.33 -24.16 13.80
N LYS A 72 -1.25 -24.42 12.50
CA LYS A 72 -0.19 -23.91 11.62
C LYS A 72 -0.74 -23.42 10.29
N ASN A 73 -0.02 -22.51 9.67
CA ASN A 73 -0.25 -22.03 8.30
C ASN A 73 -1.68 -21.54 8.07
N ILE A 74 -2.11 -20.59 8.88
CA ILE A 74 -3.46 -20.06 8.87
C ILE A 74 -3.44 -18.66 8.27
N THR A 75 -4.21 -18.47 7.20
CA THR A 75 -4.44 -17.15 6.60
C THR A 75 -5.51 -16.39 7.39
N SER A 76 -5.50 -15.07 7.30
CA SER A 76 -6.56 -14.27 7.89
C SER A 76 -7.88 -14.41 7.12
N ASN A 77 -9.00 -14.16 7.80
CA ASN A 77 -10.33 -14.28 7.18
C ASN A 77 -10.65 -13.14 6.22
N ASN A 78 -9.93 -12.05 6.34
CA ASN A 78 -10.17 -10.82 5.59
C ASN A 78 -8.98 -10.43 4.71
N ASP A 79 -8.19 -11.40 4.26
CA ASP A 79 -7.21 -11.23 3.20
C ASP A 79 -7.87 -10.89 1.85
N PRO A 80 -7.19 -10.12 1.01
CA PRO A 80 -5.93 -9.41 1.28
C PRO A 80 -6.13 -8.08 2.00
N ILE A 81 -5.09 -7.63 2.68
CA ILE A 81 -4.98 -6.22 3.04
C ILE A 81 -4.57 -5.47 1.77
N THR A 82 -5.39 -4.55 1.33
CA THR A 82 -5.13 -3.70 0.17
C THR A 82 -4.45 -2.41 0.63
N VAL A 83 -3.27 -2.13 0.08
CA VAL A 83 -2.55 -0.88 0.27
C VAL A 83 -2.59 -0.08 -1.01
N ASN A 84 -3.16 1.11 -0.95
CA ASN A 84 -3.26 2.04 -2.07
C ASN A 84 -2.29 3.20 -1.89
N ASN A 85 -1.53 3.53 -2.93
CA ASN A 85 -0.80 4.78 -2.99
C ASN A 85 -1.78 5.93 -3.26
N THR A 86 -1.99 6.79 -2.28
CA THR A 86 -2.84 7.99 -2.40
C THR A 86 -2.02 9.27 -2.55
N GLY A 87 -0.70 9.11 -2.67
CA GLY A 87 0.24 10.17 -3.00
C GLY A 87 0.68 10.14 -4.47
N ASN A 88 1.68 10.94 -4.78
CA ASN A 88 2.28 11.04 -6.11
C ASN A 88 3.78 10.68 -6.12
N VAL A 89 4.22 9.96 -5.11
CA VAL A 89 5.57 9.40 -5.01
C VAL A 89 5.48 7.88 -5.05
N GLN A 90 6.33 7.26 -5.85
CA GLN A 90 6.45 5.80 -5.89
C GLN A 90 7.03 5.27 -4.58
N VAL A 91 6.44 4.21 -4.04
CA VAL A 91 7.00 3.45 -2.92
C VAL A 91 7.67 2.20 -3.48
N THR A 92 8.97 2.07 -3.25
CA THR A 92 9.76 0.94 -3.74
C THR A 92 9.76 -0.23 -2.77
N SER A 93 10.17 -1.40 -3.23
CA SER A 93 10.22 -2.64 -2.45
C SER A 93 10.91 -2.45 -1.09
N GLY A 94 10.27 -2.97 -0.04
CA GLY A 94 10.74 -2.87 1.33
C GLY A 94 10.43 -1.56 2.05
N ASN A 95 9.85 -0.57 1.34
CA ASN A 95 9.47 0.72 1.93
C ASN A 95 8.00 0.79 2.35
N VAL A 96 7.15 -0.15 1.95
CA VAL A 96 5.93 -0.45 2.71
C VAL A 96 6.36 -1.28 3.91
N ARG A 97 6.07 -0.83 5.11
CA ARG A 97 6.52 -1.46 6.36
C ARG A 97 5.34 -1.84 7.22
N ILE A 98 5.52 -2.89 7.99
CA ILE A 98 4.57 -3.29 9.02
C ILE A 98 5.29 -3.39 10.37
N THR A 99 4.68 -2.78 11.38
CA THR A 99 5.10 -2.92 12.79
C THR A 99 4.06 -3.79 13.48
N ALA A 100 4.44 -5.02 13.78
CA ALA A 100 3.56 -5.99 14.44
C ALA A 100 3.86 -6.07 15.94
N GLN A 101 2.83 -6.28 16.75
CA GLN A 101 2.90 -6.53 18.17
C GLN A 101 2.52 -7.98 18.48
N ASN A 102 3.00 -8.50 19.60
CA ASN A 102 2.50 -9.77 20.12
C ASN A 102 0.98 -9.67 20.37
N LEU A 103 0.25 -10.74 20.12
CA LEU A 103 -1.16 -10.82 20.51
C LEU A 103 -1.26 -11.36 21.92
N ILE A 104 -1.81 -10.57 22.82
CA ILE A 104 -1.95 -10.91 24.24
C ILE A 104 -3.29 -11.59 24.49
N GLY A 105 -3.30 -12.62 25.34
CA GLY A 105 -4.53 -13.30 25.76
C GLY A 105 -5.43 -12.37 26.57
N GLU A 106 -6.68 -12.27 26.17
CA GLU A 106 -7.63 -11.33 26.80
C GLU A 106 -8.04 -11.75 28.21
N THR A 107 -8.06 -13.04 28.49
CA THR A 107 -8.38 -13.60 29.81
C THR A 107 -7.11 -13.85 30.62
N THR A 108 -6.12 -14.54 30.05
CA THR A 108 -4.84 -14.85 30.69
C THR A 108 -3.75 -14.01 30.05
N LYS A 109 -3.55 -12.80 30.55
CA LYS A 109 -2.66 -11.79 29.95
C LYS A 109 -1.16 -12.13 30.00
N THR A 110 -0.78 -13.17 30.70
CA THR A 110 0.59 -13.73 30.70
C THR A 110 0.86 -14.64 29.50
N GLN A 111 -0.18 -15.02 28.77
CA GLN A 111 -0.08 -15.81 27.55
C GLN A 111 -0.17 -14.92 26.32
N TYR A 112 0.60 -15.26 25.30
CA TYR A 112 0.62 -14.46 24.08
C TYR A 112 0.99 -15.31 22.86
N ILE A 113 0.58 -14.84 21.69
CA ILE A 113 1.07 -15.33 20.40
C ILE A 113 2.15 -14.35 19.95
N PRO A 114 3.42 -14.80 19.84
CA PRO A 114 4.51 -13.91 19.44
C PRO A 114 4.33 -13.35 18.04
N ALA A 115 4.72 -12.09 17.80
CA ALA A 115 4.74 -11.50 16.47
C ALA A 115 5.58 -12.32 15.48
N LEU A 116 6.66 -12.94 15.95
CA LEU A 116 7.52 -13.81 15.12
C LEU A 116 6.81 -15.08 14.56
N ASN A 117 5.63 -15.39 15.10
CA ASN A 117 4.79 -16.47 14.59
C ASN A 117 3.95 -16.04 13.38
N PHE A 118 4.06 -14.80 12.99
CA PHE A 118 3.43 -14.26 11.79
C PHE A 118 4.47 -13.91 10.74
N SER A 119 4.04 -13.91 9.49
CA SER A 119 4.80 -13.40 8.35
C SER A 119 3.86 -12.73 7.35
N VAL A 120 4.43 -11.96 6.46
CA VAL A 120 3.70 -11.22 5.43
C VAL A 120 4.36 -11.41 4.08
N ASP A 121 3.56 -11.46 3.02
CA ASP A 121 4.01 -11.46 1.64
C ASP A 121 3.05 -10.63 0.79
N VAL A 122 3.44 -10.32 -0.44
CA VAL A 122 2.61 -9.65 -1.44
C VAL A 122 2.17 -10.66 -2.50
N LEU A 123 1.01 -10.43 -3.11
CA LEU A 123 0.61 -11.21 -4.27
C LEU A 123 1.61 -10.94 -5.41
N ASN A 124 2.47 -11.91 -5.66
CA ASN A 124 3.35 -11.89 -6.81
C ASN A 124 2.70 -12.67 -7.96
N SER A 125 2.57 -12.05 -9.13
CA SER A 125 2.05 -12.68 -10.34
C SER A 125 2.82 -13.93 -10.78
N THR A 126 4.05 -14.11 -10.31
CA THR A 126 4.87 -15.29 -10.56
C THR A 126 4.35 -16.54 -9.84
N TYR A 127 3.62 -16.37 -8.77
CA TYR A 127 3.05 -17.45 -7.97
C TYR A 127 1.56 -17.69 -8.22
N GLY A 128 1.03 -17.27 -9.33
CA GLY A 128 -0.31 -17.36 -9.89
C GLY A 128 -1.28 -18.40 -9.33
N GLY A 129 -1.42 -18.52 -8.03
CA GLY A 129 -2.28 -19.45 -7.34
C GLY A 129 -3.24 -18.76 -6.39
N GLY A 130 -4.40 -19.35 -6.21
CA GLY A 130 -5.31 -18.97 -5.13
C GLY A 130 -4.72 -19.26 -3.74
N PRO A 131 -5.43 -18.91 -2.66
CA PRO A 131 -4.99 -19.17 -1.29
C PRO A 131 -4.68 -20.67 -1.04
N PRO A 132 -3.78 -21.01 -0.11
CA PRO A 132 -3.01 -20.10 0.73
C PRO A 132 -1.86 -19.47 -0.05
N TYR A 133 -1.62 -18.19 0.21
CA TYR A 133 -0.58 -17.41 -0.45
C TYR A 133 0.76 -17.59 0.26
N GLY A 134 1.82 -17.28 -0.45
CA GLY A 134 3.23 -17.44 -0.22
C GLY A 134 3.69 -17.75 1.20
N GLU A 135 3.44 -16.85 2.12
CA GLU A 135 3.89 -16.93 3.51
C GLU A 135 3.28 -18.11 4.30
N CYS A 136 2.14 -18.67 3.85
CA CYS A 136 1.49 -19.83 4.45
C CYS A 136 1.76 -21.14 3.71
N LEU A 137 2.51 -21.12 2.63
CA LEU A 137 2.91 -22.33 1.90
C LEU A 137 4.18 -22.92 2.50
N ASP A 138 4.16 -24.20 2.78
CA ASP A 138 5.36 -24.91 3.26
C ASP A 138 6.46 -24.93 2.19
N GLY A 139 7.51 -24.18 2.39
CA GLY A 139 8.83 -24.39 1.79
C GLY A 139 9.16 -23.69 0.49
N ILE A 140 8.21 -23.13 -0.27
CA ILE A 140 8.52 -22.50 -1.56
C ILE A 140 8.64 -20.98 -1.43
N ASP A 141 7.85 -20.38 -0.57
CA ASP A 141 7.75 -18.93 -0.46
C ASP A 141 8.39 -18.33 0.79
N SER A 142 8.95 -19.17 1.65
CA SER A 142 9.71 -18.72 2.84
C SER A 142 10.89 -17.79 2.51
N GLN A 143 11.32 -17.73 1.25
CA GLN A 143 12.41 -16.85 0.81
C GLN A 143 11.96 -15.40 0.54
N ASN A 144 10.66 -15.19 0.25
CA ASN A 144 10.12 -13.87 -0.09
C ASN A 144 9.30 -13.27 1.04
N SER A 145 8.76 -14.09 1.94
CA SER A 145 7.98 -13.58 3.07
C SER A 145 8.85 -12.82 4.07
N THR A 146 8.28 -11.78 4.64
CA THR A 146 8.90 -11.02 5.73
C THR A 146 8.38 -11.52 7.07
N ASN A 147 9.30 -11.97 7.95
CA ASN A 147 8.95 -12.37 9.31
C ASN A 147 8.84 -11.15 10.22
N PHE A 148 7.89 -11.17 11.14
CA PHE A 148 7.72 -10.06 12.07
C PHE A 148 8.66 -10.17 13.27
N THR A 149 9.03 -9.00 13.77
CA THR A 149 9.71 -8.83 15.07
C THR A 149 8.86 -7.89 15.91
N ASN A 150 8.55 -8.29 17.14
CA ASN A 150 7.69 -7.54 18.03
C ASN A 150 8.12 -6.08 18.18
N GLY A 151 7.22 -5.15 17.88
CA GLY A 151 7.43 -3.71 18.01
C GLY A 151 8.46 -3.11 17.05
N THR A 152 8.89 -3.86 16.02
CA THR A 152 9.89 -3.38 15.07
C THR A 152 9.28 -3.29 13.67
N ALA A 153 9.45 -2.14 13.02
CA ALA A 153 9.03 -1.95 11.64
C ALA A 153 9.85 -2.84 10.71
N GLN A 154 9.17 -3.68 9.95
CA GLN A 154 9.76 -4.59 8.96
C GLN A 154 9.30 -4.18 7.56
N GLY A 155 10.26 -3.98 6.65
CA GLY A 155 9.96 -3.74 5.24
C GLY A 155 9.36 -5.00 4.60
N ILE A 156 8.25 -4.85 3.90
CA ILE A 156 7.61 -5.95 3.19
C ILE A 156 8.33 -6.15 1.86
N ASN A 157 8.94 -7.31 1.68
CA ASN A 157 9.65 -7.67 0.47
C ASN A 157 8.71 -7.63 -0.75
N ASN A 158 9.22 -7.17 -1.87
CA ASN A 158 8.52 -7.07 -3.16
C ASN A 158 7.26 -6.16 -3.17
N SER A 159 6.93 -5.49 -2.07
CA SER A 159 5.85 -4.51 -2.06
C SER A 159 6.25 -3.28 -2.88
N ILE A 160 5.53 -2.97 -3.94
CA ILE A 160 5.79 -1.82 -4.80
C ILE A 160 4.48 -1.09 -5.05
N LEU A 161 4.43 0.19 -4.68
CA LEU A 161 3.30 1.04 -4.99
C LEU A 161 3.73 2.07 -6.05
N ALA A 162 3.39 1.82 -7.30
CA ALA A 162 3.64 2.76 -8.38
C ALA A 162 2.82 4.05 -8.19
N VAL A 163 3.24 5.11 -8.86
CA VAL A 163 2.41 6.30 -9.04
C VAL A 163 1.34 5.98 -10.08
N GLY A 164 0.09 6.27 -9.76
CA GLY A 164 -1.02 6.04 -10.69
C GLY A 164 -2.33 5.77 -9.98
N LYS A 165 -3.37 5.59 -10.79
CA LYS A 165 -4.69 5.23 -10.26
C LYS A 165 -4.62 3.84 -9.63
N HIS A 166 -4.93 3.74 -8.34
CA HIS A 166 -4.94 2.48 -7.60
C HIS A 166 -6.15 1.60 -7.98
N SER A 167 -6.13 1.01 -9.16
CA SER A 167 -7.24 0.16 -9.62
C SER A 167 -6.82 -1.26 -9.99
N LEU A 168 -5.51 -1.54 -9.95
CA LEU A 168 -4.93 -2.83 -10.32
C LEU A 168 -3.93 -3.25 -9.25
N GLN A 169 -3.90 -4.51 -8.93
CA GLN A 169 -2.88 -5.16 -8.12
C GLN A 169 -1.55 -5.21 -8.85
N ASN A 170 -0.49 -5.53 -8.17
CA ASN A 170 0.86 -5.92 -8.64
C ASN A 170 1.90 -4.82 -8.73
N GLY A 171 1.74 -3.73 -8.02
CA GLY A 171 2.72 -2.65 -8.00
C GLY A 171 2.85 -1.85 -9.29
N THR A 172 2.00 -2.10 -10.30
CA THR A 172 2.05 -1.37 -11.57
C THR A 172 1.09 -0.19 -11.62
N SER A 173 0.23 -0.05 -10.61
CA SER A 173 -0.86 0.93 -10.63
C SER A 173 -1.17 1.53 -9.26
N GLY A 174 -0.20 1.64 -8.39
CA GLY A 174 -0.40 2.25 -7.08
C GLY A 174 -1.23 1.44 -6.09
N GLN A 175 -1.43 0.16 -6.33
CA GLN A 175 -2.10 -0.76 -5.40
C GLN A 175 -1.28 -2.01 -5.20
N GLU A 176 -1.20 -2.47 -3.96
CA GLU A 176 -0.59 -3.75 -3.59
C GLU A 176 -1.51 -4.51 -2.65
N HIS A 177 -1.50 -5.82 -2.76
CA HIS A 177 -2.16 -6.73 -1.84
C HIS A 177 -1.15 -7.39 -0.92
N ILE A 178 -1.45 -7.35 0.38
CA ILE A 178 -0.62 -7.92 1.43
C ILE A 178 -1.40 -9.05 2.09
N PHE A 179 -0.74 -10.18 2.29
CA PHE A 179 -1.29 -11.37 2.91
C PHE A 179 -0.50 -11.69 4.17
N VAL A 180 -1.20 -11.91 5.28
CA VAL A 180 -0.59 -12.19 6.57
C VAL A 180 -0.88 -13.62 6.99
N CYS A 181 0.15 -14.39 7.23
CA CYS A 181 0.08 -15.75 7.70
C CYS A 181 0.39 -15.86 9.20
N LEU A 182 -0.46 -16.55 9.94
CA LEU A 182 -0.13 -17.09 11.24
C LEU A 182 0.54 -18.46 11.03
N LYS A 183 1.86 -18.49 11.07
CA LYS A 183 2.67 -19.69 10.82
C LYS A 183 2.47 -20.77 11.85
N SER A 184 2.29 -20.39 13.11
CA SER A 184 2.05 -21.34 14.19
C SER A 184 1.45 -20.68 15.43
N VAL A 185 0.60 -21.43 16.11
CA VAL A 185 0.07 -21.08 17.44
C VAL A 185 0.84 -21.85 18.49
N PRO A 186 1.38 -21.23 19.55
CA PRO A 186 2.10 -21.95 20.61
C PRO A 186 1.25 -23.05 21.26
N LEU A 187 1.86 -24.21 21.52
CA LEU A 187 1.16 -25.36 22.12
C LEU A 187 0.73 -25.14 23.57
N GLY A 188 1.47 -24.31 24.31
CA GLY A 188 1.30 -24.15 25.78
C GLY A 188 0.35 -23.03 26.18
N ILE A 189 -0.43 -22.47 25.26
CA ILE A 189 -1.38 -21.40 25.56
C ILE A 189 -2.82 -21.92 25.69
N SER A 190 -3.65 -21.23 26.45
CA SER A 190 -5.06 -21.57 26.66
C SER A 190 -5.90 -21.17 25.46
N ILE A 191 -7.03 -21.84 25.27
CA ILE A 191 -8.05 -21.42 24.29
C ILE A 191 -8.75 -20.18 24.85
N GLN A 192 -8.51 -19.03 24.22
CA GLN A 192 -9.07 -17.72 24.55
C GLN A 192 -8.88 -16.78 23.36
N SER A 193 -9.47 -15.59 23.41
CA SER A 193 -9.17 -14.54 22.45
C SER A 193 -7.76 -13.97 22.69
N TYR A 194 -7.05 -13.68 21.61
CA TYR A 194 -5.76 -13.01 21.61
C TYR A 194 -5.84 -11.76 20.73
N SER A 195 -5.42 -10.64 21.25
CA SER A 195 -5.56 -9.35 20.55
C SER A 195 -4.39 -8.40 20.79
N THR A 196 -4.40 -7.29 20.10
CA THR A 196 -3.42 -6.22 20.22
C THR A 196 -3.79 -5.17 21.28
N LEU A 197 -4.91 -5.32 21.98
CA LEU A 197 -5.46 -4.30 22.91
C LEU A 197 -4.48 -3.83 23.99
N GLU A 198 -3.58 -4.70 24.45
CA GLU A 198 -2.63 -4.37 25.53
C GLU A 198 -1.35 -3.70 25.03
N LEU A 199 -0.90 -4.00 23.84
CA LEU A 199 0.39 -3.55 23.30
C LEU A 199 0.26 -2.47 22.21
N GLY A 200 -0.95 -2.23 21.76
CA GLY A 200 -1.25 -1.31 20.66
C GLY A 200 -1.42 -2.03 19.32
N GLU A 201 -1.96 -1.31 18.38
CA GLU A 201 -2.33 -1.81 17.05
C GLU A 201 -1.09 -2.15 16.21
N TRP A 202 -1.26 -3.06 15.26
CA TRP A 202 -0.30 -3.20 14.17
C TRP A 202 -0.42 -1.99 13.24
N VAL A 203 0.72 -1.52 12.76
CA VAL A 203 0.78 -0.31 11.92
C VAL A 203 1.40 -0.66 10.58
N ILE A 204 0.74 -0.26 9.50
CA ILE A 204 1.33 -0.26 8.15
C ILE A 204 1.66 1.17 7.79
N ASP A 205 2.92 1.43 7.46
CA ASP A 205 3.44 2.74 7.09
C ASP A 205 4.36 2.67 5.85
N ILE A 206 4.87 3.82 5.44
CA ILE A 206 5.86 3.93 4.37
C ILE A 206 7.10 4.68 4.86
N ALA A 207 8.29 4.20 4.41
CA ALA A 207 9.59 4.81 4.73
C ALA A 207 9.90 5.99 3.80
#